data_c7d0cc1981d2e359f2ceefc8a9734fe9
#
_entry.id   c7d0cc1981d2e359f2ceefc8a9734fe9
#
_cell.length_a   1.000
_cell.length_b   1.000
_cell.length_c   1.000
_cell.angle_alpha   90.00
_cell.angle_beta   90.00
_cell.angle_gamma   90.00
#
_symmetry.space_group_name_H-M   'P 1'
#
loop_
_entity.id
_entity.type
_entity.pdbx_description
1 polymer ?
#
loop_
_entity_poly.entity_id
_entity_poly.type
_entity_poly.pdbx_seq_one_letter_code
_entity_poly.pdbx_strand_id
1 'polypeptide(L)'
;MRRILLIPLTLALLALTPTMAGSSLVTVAPHGFIGISPQGAPDGDDFELMQEAGITSVRLPMNWAEIEPEARDRFEPRWEFLDSQVGFAAEHGMRPFMFVWGAPEWVASGLGAEPVTTGRQRQAWLRFLHAAVFRYGPRGSFWREHPDLPRLPVRQWEIWNEENIVTFSKEPDAERFARLIRISGRLLHRAEPGSTVILGGLFGRPLQIPPNVASDGFLADLYRVPGIKRYFDGVALHPYVADAGALEGEVEDLREVMGANGDGATPLYVTEMGWGSDGFESRWERGPLGQARELDRSFLMLTENRRRWRIGGVWWFSWTDQAGSCQFCDSAGLLTSRHQAKPSWYRFNAWTGGDATTVPRASARALRSGS
;
A
#
# COMPACT_ATOMS: atom_id res chain seq x y z
N MET A 1 17.22 -14.69 -91.47
CA MET A 1 17.80 -15.29 -90.29
C MET A 1 17.88 -14.27 -89.18
N ARG A 2 16.88 -14.18 -88.27
CA ARG A 2 16.90 -13.24 -87.15
C ARG A 2 17.31 -14.06 -85.89
N ARG A 3 18.42 -13.68 -85.27
CA ARG A 3 18.88 -14.25 -84.03
C ARG A 3 18.13 -13.60 -82.85
N ILE A 4 17.41 -14.38 -82.08
CA ILE A 4 16.73 -13.95 -80.80
C ILE A 4 17.76 -14.09 -79.68
N LEU A 5 18.04 -12.94 -79.05
CA LEU A 5 18.88 -12.91 -77.86
C LEU A 5 18.01 -13.18 -76.62
N LEU A 6 18.22 -14.22 -75.90
CA LEU A 6 17.60 -14.53 -74.61
C LEU A 6 18.46 -13.89 -73.50
N ILE A 7 17.86 -12.98 -72.75
CA ILE A 7 18.43 -12.36 -71.54
C ILE A 7 17.94 -13.17 -70.36
N PRO A 8 18.83 -13.71 -69.50
CA PRO A 8 18.38 -14.38 -68.28
C PRO A 8 17.96 -13.37 -67.19
N LEU A 9 16.75 -13.52 -66.72
CA LEU A 9 16.17 -12.76 -65.58
C LEU A 9 16.67 -13.42 -64.30
N THR A 10 17.63 -12.79 -63.62
CA THR A 10 18.08 -13.23 -62.26
C THR A 10 17.11 -12.66 -61.23
N LEU A 11 16.33 -13.55 -60.62
CA LEU A 11 15.47 -13.23 -59.46
C LEU A 11 16.34 -13.08 -58.22
N ALA A 12 16.51 -11.87 -57.74
CA ALA A 12 17.14 -11.63 -56.44
C ALA A 12 16.08 -11.88 -55.32
N LEU A 13 16.23 -12.99 -54.60
CA LEU A 13 15.49 -13.22 -53.37
C LEU A 13 16.01 -12.28 -52.28
N LEU A 14 15.28 -11.25 -51.94
CA LEU A 14 15.49 -10.45 -50.72
C LEU A 14 15.04 -11.31 -49.53
N ALA A 15 15.99 -11.86 -48.80
CA ALA A 15 15.76 -12.47 -47.48
C ALA A 15 15.35 -11.33 -46.48
N LEU A 16 14.09 -11.24 -46.16
CA LEU A 16 13.60 -10.46 -45.00
C LEU A 16 14.08 -11.18 -43.73
N THR A 17 15.16 -10.71 -43.13
CA THR A 17 15.52 -11.07 -41.76
C THR A 17 14.46 -10.47 -40.83
N PRO A 18 13.80 -11.27 -39.97
CA PRO A 18 12.94 -10.70 -38.96
C PRO A 18 13.82 -9.88 -38.00
N THR A 19 13.60 -8.58 -37.97
CA THR A 19 14.12 -7.70 -36.92
C THR A 19 13.51 -8.22 -35.61
N MET A 20 14.31 -8.86 -34.78
CA MET A 20 13.95 -9.19 -33.41
C MET A 20 13.57 -7.85 -32.74
N ALA A 21 12.29 -7.71 -32.44
CA ALA A 21 11.82 -6.61 -31.62
C ALA A 21 12.67 -6.59 -30.36
N GLY A 22 13.36 -5.48 -30.12
CA GLY A 22 14.22 -5.32 -28.96
C GLY A 22 13.42 -5.67 -27.70
N SER A 23 13.96 -6.57 -26.90
CA SER A 23 13.47 -6.78 -25.53
C SER A 23 13.55 -5.42 -24.84
N SER A 24 12.42 -4.80 -24.59
CA SER A 24 12.36 -3.65 -23.71
C SER A 24 13.00 -4.08 -22.39
N LEU A 25 14.11 -3.47 -22.03
CA LEU A 25 14.74 -3.65 -20.75
C LEU A 25 13.64 -3.35 -19.72
N VAL A 26 13.25 -4.34 -18.94
CA VAL A 26 12.31 -4.14 -17.84
C VAL A 26 12.97 -3.15 -16.90
N THR A 27 12.40 -1.99 -16.76
CA THR A 27 12.90 -0.98 -15.83
C THR A 27 12.59 -1.48 -14.44
N VAL A 28 13.59 -1.98 -13.73
CA VAL A 28 13.46 -2.34 -12.31
C VAL A 28 13.26 -1.04 -11.52
N ALA A 29 12.27 -0.99 -10.65
CA ALA A 29 12.05 0.16 -9.79
C ALA A 29 13.23 0.34 -8.80
N PRO A 30 13.48 1.55 -8.29
CA PRO A 30 14.49 1.73 -7.25
C PRO A 30 14.22 0.80 -6.07
N HIS A 31 15.28 0.19 -5.53
CA HIS A 31 15.16 -0.70 -4.39
C HIS A 31 14.37 -0.07 -3.23
N GLY A 32 13.35 -0.77 -2.76
CA GLY A 32 12.46 -0.33 -1.69
C GLY A 32 11.43 0.73 -2.10
N PHE A 33 11.28 1.02 -3.39
CA PHE A 33 10.24 1.93 -3.89
C PHE A 33 8.88 1.26 -4.00
N ILE A 34 8.85 -0.02 -4.36
CA ILE A 34 7.63 -0.82 -4.44
C ILE A 34 7.57 -1.77 -3.24
N GLY A 35 6.44 -1.79 -2.56
CA GLY A 35 6.10 -2.69 -1.46
C GLY A 35 4.78 -3.40 -1.70
N ILE A 36 4.32 -4.10 -0.67
CA ILE A 36 3.04 -4.80 -0.66
C ILE A 36 2.17 -4.35 0.53
N SER A 37 0.87 -4.17 0.30
CA SER A 37 -0.15 -3.99 1.32
C SER A 37 -1.03 -5.25 1.30
N PRO A 38 -0.72 -6.27 2.10
CA PRO A 38 -1.50 -7.51 2.10
C PRO A 38 -2.87 -7.28 2.72
N GLN A 39 -3.86 -7.94 2.15
CA GLN A 39 -5.15 -8.11 2.77
C GLN A 39 -5.11 -9.42 3.57
N GLY A 40 -5.65 -9.41 4.78
CA GLY A 40 -5.59 -10.57 5.67
C GLY A 40 -4.27 -10.71 6.42
N ALA A 41 -3.96 -11.92 6.82
CA ALA A 41 -2.83 -12.27 7.68
C ALA A 41 -1.87 -13.22 6.94
N PRO A 42 -0.87 -12.71 6.22
CA PRO A 42 0.14 -13.57 5.60
C PRO A 42 0.89 -14.36 6.68
N ASP A 43 1.24 -15.60 6.37
CA ASP A 43 2.04 -16.47 7.24
C ASP A 43 3.53 -16.44 6.84
N GLY A 44 4.36 -17.27 7.51
CA GLY A 44 5.80 -17.31 7.26
C GLY A 44 6.14 -17.71 5.82
N ASP A 45 5.41 -18.65 5.22
CA ASP A 45 5.61 -19.09 3.84
C ASP A 45 5.28 -17.95 2.85
N ASP A 46 4.28 -17.13 3.17
CA ASP A 46 3.95 -15.92 2.39
C ASP A 46 5.10 -14.90 2.43
N PHE A 47 5.71 -14.69 3.60
CA PHE A 47 6.84 -13.77 3.73
C PHE A 47 8.10 -14.27 3.02
N GLU A 48 8.37 -15.59 3.04
CA GLU A 48 9.43 -16.20 2.23
C GLU A 48 9.21 -15.92 0.73
N LEU A 49 7.97 -16.14 0.25
CA LEU A 49 7.62 -15.89 -1.14
C LEU A 49 7.67 -14.39 -1.50
N MET A 50 7.29 -13.50 -0.57
CA MET A 50 7.46 -12.05 -0.73
C MET A 50 8.94 -11.66 -0.88
N GLN A 51 9.84 -12.29 -0.11
CA GLN A 51 11.28 -12.08 -0.23
C GLN A 51 11.80 -12.53 -1.59
N GLU A 52 11.40 -13.71 -2.08
CA GLU A 52 11.73 -14.21 -3.42
C GLU A 52 11.21 -13.26 -4.52
N ALA A 53 10.04 -12.66 -4.31
CA ALA A 53 9.48 -11.64 -5.17
C ALA A 53 10.21 -10.28 -5.09
N GLY A 54 11.29 -10.15 -4.32
CA GLY A 54 12.07 -8.91 -4.21
C GLY A 54 11.41 -7.82 -3.38
N ILE A 55 10.38 -8.14 -2.59
CA ILE A 55 9.69 -7.19 -1.71
C ILE A 55 10.58 -6.86 -0.53
N THR A 56 10.70 -5.58 -0.21
CA THR A 56 11.53 -5.08 0.90
C THR A 56 10.79 -4.17 1.86
N SER A 57 9.48 -3.98 1.63
CA SER A 57 8.60 -3.23 2.52
C SER A 57 7.19 -3.80 2.49
N VAL A 58 6.61 -3.97 3.67
CA VAL A 58 5.25 -4.47 3.85
C VAL A 58 4.46 -3.50 4.72
N ARG A 59 3.26 -3.09 4.24
CA ARG A 59 2.33 -2.24 5.00
C ARG A 59 1.43 -3.13 5.85
N LEU A 60 1.54 -3.00 7.16
CA LEU A 60 0.86 -3.84 8.14
C LEU A 60 -0.23 -3.06 8.89
N PRO A 61 -1.43 -3.63 9.04
CA PRO A 61 -2.48 -3.04 9.85
C PRO A 61 -2.18 -3.19 11.34
N MET A 62 -2.26 -2.06 12.06
CA MET A 62 -2.28 -2.04 13.52
C MET A 62 -3.70 -1.64 13.96
N ASN A 63 -4.60 -2.62 14.02
CA ASN A 63 -5.97 -2.41 14.45
C ASN A 63 -6.03 -2.33 15.98
N TRP A 64 -6.23 -1.13 16.51
CA TRP A 64 -6.29 -0.92 17.96
C TRP A 64 -7.41 -1.72 18.65
N ALA A 65 -8.56 -1.83 18.00
CA ALA A 65 -9.69 -2.57 18.58
C ALA A 65 -9.40 -4.08 18.75
N GLU A 66 -8.55 -4.65 17.90
CA GLU A 66 -8.11 -6.05 18.04
C GLU A 66 -7.03 -6.22 19.12
N ILE A 67 -6.15 -5.22 19.24
CA ILE A 67 -5.04 -5.22 20.19
C ILE A 67 -5.53 -4.92 21.61
N GLU A 68 -6.49 -4.01 21.77
CA GLU A 68 -7.05 -3.62 23.08
C GLU A 68 -8.60 -3.63 23.04
N PRO A 69 -9.26 -4.79 22.84
CA PRO A 69 -10.70 -4.87 22.61
C PRO A 69 -11.54 -4.47 23.83
N GLU A 70 -10.97 -4.54 25.03
CA GLU A 70 -11.68 -4.34 26.29
C GLU A 70 -11.01 -3.25 27.13
N ALA A 71 -11.81 -2.45 27.83
CA ALA A 71 -11.30 -1.58 28.88
C ALA A 71 -10.85 -2.43 30.07
N ARG A 72 -9.59 -2.31 30.47
CA ARG A 72 -9.02 -2.97 31.65
C ARG A 72 -8.40 -1.93 32.58
N ASP A 73 -8.34 -2.26 33.87
CA ASP A 73 -7.67 -1.43 34.89
C ASP A 73 -6.16 -1.25 34.57
N ARG A 74 -5.56 -2.29 34.01
CA ARG A 74 -4.18 -2.28 33.51
C ARG A 74 -4.20 -2.31 31.99
N PHE A 75 -3.27 -1.58 31.38
CA PHE A 75 -3.03 -1.64 29.96
C PHE A 75 -2.29 -2.94 29.61
N GLU A 76 -3.00 -3.88 28.99
CA GLU A 76 -2.50 -5.19 28.59
C GLU A 76 -2.86 -5.47 27.13
N PRO A 77 -2.15 -4.86 26.19
CA PRO A 77 -2.41 -5.03 24.76
C PRO A 77 -2.00 -6.42 24.28
N ARG A 78 -2.78 -6.96 23.35
CA ARG A 78 -2.54 -8.26 22.71
C ARG A 78 -1.65 -8.06 21.49
N TRP A 79 -0.33 -8.14 21.69
CA TRP A 79 0.63 -7.92 20.60
C TRP A 79 0.96 -9.16 19.78
N GLU A 80 0.59 -10.37 20.23
CA GLU A 80 1.07 -11.65 19.72
C GLU A 80 0.92 -11.78 18.20
N PHE A 81 -0.23 -11.38 17.67
CA PHE A 81 -0.46 -11.42 16.22
C PHE A 81 0.46 -10.44 15.49
N LEU A 82 0.53 -9.20 15.94
CA LEU A 82 1.36 -8.18 15.28
C LEU A 82 2.85 -8.46 15.47
N ASP A 83 3.25 -9.02 16.64
CA ASP A 83 4.61 -9.49 16.88
C ASP A 83 5.02 -10.55 15.85
N SER A 84 4.14 -11.51 15.53
CA SER A 84 4.43 -12.50 14.50
C SER A 84 4.60 -11.87 13.11
N GLN A 85 3.75 -10.91 12.74
CA GLN A 85 3.85 -10.21 11.43
C GLN A 85 5.13 -9.37 11.31
N VAL A 86 5.51 -8.66 12.38
CA VAL A 86 6.78 -7.90 12.43
C VAL A 86 7.98 -8.84 12.44
N GLY A 87 7.87 -9.98 13.13
CA GLY A 87 8.88 -11.02 13.17
C GLY A 87 9.15 -11.61 11.77
N PHE A 88 8.11 -12.06 11.08
CA PHE A 88 8.23 -12.58 9.71
C PHE A 88 8.79 -11.53 8.74
N ALA A 89 8.30 -10.29 8.83
CA ALA A 89 8.83 -9.21 8.00
C ALA A 89 10.35 -9.01 8.24
N ALA A 90 10.77 -9.00 9.50
CA ALA A 90 12.18 -8.81 9.85
C ALA A 90 13.04 -10.01 9.41
N GLU A 91 12.59 -11.24 9.65
CA GLU A 91 13.27 -12.48 9.26
C GLU A 91 13.56 -12.49 7.75
N HIS A 92 12.61 -12.01 6.95
CA HIS A 92 12.73 -11.95 5.49
C HIS A 92 13.24 -10.60 4.96
N GLY A 93 13.83 -9.76 5.80
CA GLY A 93 14.50 -8.52 5.39
C GLY A 93 13.56 -7.39 4.95
N MET A 94 12.26 -7.47 5.26
CA MET A 94 11.27 -6.46 4.90
C MET A 94 11.09 -5.44 6.02
N ARG A 95 11.08 -4.17 5.65
CA ARG A 95 10.77 -3.09 6.59
C ARG A 95 9.27 -2.99 6.81
N PRO A 96 8.78 -3.12 8.05
CA PRO A 96 7.38 -2.90 8.36
C PRO A 96 7.05 -1.39 8.27
N PHE A 97 5.98 -1.10 7.56
CA PHE A 97 5.31 0.19 7.52
C PHE A 97 3.95 0.02 8.19
N MET A 98 3.70 0.75 9.28
CA MET A 98 2.48 0.57 10.08
C MET A 98 1.42 1.59 9.72
N PHE A 99 0.19 1.15 9.47
CA PHE A 99 -0.96 2.04 9.55
C PHE A 99 -1.80 1.72 10.80
N VAL A 100 -2.03 2.77 11.60
CA VAL A 100 -2.64 2.66 12.94
C VAL A 100 -4.05 3.20 12.89
N TRP A 101 -5.04 2.35 13.17
CA TRP A 101 -6.44 2.71 13.04
C TRP A 101 -7.34 1.90 13.99
N GLY A 102 -8.67 2.14 13.93
CA GLY A 102 -9.66 1.27 14.54
C GLY A 102 -9.81 1.48 16.04
N ALA A 103 -10.59 2.48 16.48
CA ALA A 103 -10.85 2.67 17.90
C ALA A 103 -11.74 1.56 18.46
N PRO A 104 -11.40 0.99 19.65
CA PRO A 104 -12.26 0.01 20.31
C PRO A 104 -13.54 0.66 20.86
N GLU A 105 -14.62 -0.12 20.96
CA GLU A 105 -15.95 0.34 21.39
C GLU A 105 -15.95 1.04 22.77
N TRP A 106 -15.08 0.65 23.68
CA TRP A 106 -14.97 1.27 24.99
C TRP A 106 -14.34 2.68 24.95
N VAL A 107 -13.74 3.07 23.80
CA VAL A 107 -13.15 4.40 23.54
C VAL A 107 -14.12 5.25 22.73
N ALA A 108 -14.60 4.72 21.60
CA ALA A 108 -15.45 5.44 20.66
C ALA A 108 -16.43 4.47 19.99
N SER A 109 -17.61 4.94 19.62
CA SER A 109 -18.65 4.08 19.03
C SER A 109 -18.35 3.76 17.57
N GLY A 110 -17.81 2.55 17.33
CA GLY A 110 -17.47 2.03 16.02
C GLY A 110 -16.01 2.25 15.63
N LEU A 111 -15.49 1.30 14.86
CA LEU A 111 -14.09 1.26 14.41
C LEU A 111 -13.62 2.54 13.69
N GLY A 112 -14.52 3.17 12.90
CA GLY A 112 -14.24 4.39 12.15
C GLY A 112 -14.39 5.69 12.96
N ALA A 113 -14.63 5.64 14.27
CA ALA A 113 -14.76 6.85 15.08
C ALA A 113 -13.39 7.31 15.60
N GLU A 114 -12.85 8.40 15.08
CA GLU A 114 -11.57 8.94 15.51
C GLU A 114 -11.61 9.34 16.99
N PRO A 115 -10.66 8.87 17.81
CA PRO A 115 -10.73 8.96 19.28
C PRO A 115 -10.27 10.31 19.82
N VAL A 116 -10.86 11.42 19.35
CA VAL A 116 -10.38 12.78 19.66
C VAL A 116 -11.44 13.75 20.21
N THR A 117 -12.67 13.29 20.35
CA THR A 117 -13.79 14.13 20.77
C THR A 117 -13.67 14.51 22.25
N THR A 118 -13.31 13.58 23.13
CA THR A 118 -13.16 13.80 24.57
C THR A 118 -11.71 13.73 25.04
N GLY A 119 -11.42 14.28 26.24
CA GLY A 119 -10.10 14.15 26.86
C GLY A 119 -9.72 12.69 27.13
N ARG A 120 -10.69 11.86 27.55
CA ARG A 120 -10.49 10.43 27.79
C ARG A 120 -10.08 9.68 26.50
N GLN A 121 -10.76 9.93 25.41
CA GLN A 121 -10.44 9.34 24.11
C GLN A 121 -9.00 9.68 23.67
N ARG A 122 -8.64 10.98 23.73
CA ARG A 122 -7.30 11.44 23.38
C ARG A 122 -6.21 10.81 24.25
N GLN A 123 -6.46 10.67 25.55
CA GLN A 123 -5.51 10.01 26.46
C GLN A 123 -5.35 8.51 26.15
N ALA A 124 -6.45 7.81 25.88
CA ALA A 124 -6.43 6.41 25.51
C ALA A 124 -5.65 6.18 24.19
N TRP A 125 -5.92 6.99 23.16
CA TRP A 125 -5.19 6.96 21.91
C TRP A 125 -3.69 7.20 22.07
N LEU A 126 -3.32 8.24 22.81
CA LEU A 126 -1.91 8.57 23.03
C LEU A 126 -1.19 7.49 23.83
N ARG A 127 -1.85 6.86 24.80
CA ARG A 127 -1.31 5.72 25.53
C ARG A 127 -1.05 4.55 24.58
N PHE A 128 -2.03 4.18 23.76
CA PHE A 128 -1.90 3.11 22.78
C PHE A 128 -0.77 3.39 21.77
N LEU A 129 -0.78 4.55 21.14
CA LEU A 129 0.24 4.93 20.14
C LEU A 129 1.65 4.97 20.76
N HIS A 130 1.77 5.47 22.00
CA HIS A 130 3.05 5.45 22.73
C HIS A 130 3.54 4.02 22.95
N ALA A 131 2.64 3.10 23.36
CA ALA A 131 2.99 1.70 23.56
C ALA A 131 3.41 1.04 22.23
N ALA A 132 2.76 1.34 21.12
CA ALA A 132 3.12 0.85 19.80
C ALA A 132 4.54 1.29 19.39
N VAL A 133 4.86 2.56 19.56
CA VAL A 133 6.22 3.09 19.31
C VAL A 133 7.25 2.45 20.23
N PHE A 134 6.92 2.29 21.52
CA PHE A 134 7.79 1.64 22.49
C PHE A 134 7.98 0.15 22.21
N ARG A 135 7.04 -0.50 21.51
CA ARG A 135 7.16 -1.91 21.10
C ARG A 135 8.00 -2.06 19.84
N TYR A 136 7.68 -1.34 18.75
CA TYR A 136 8.21 -1.60 17.40
C TYR A 136 9.17 -0.53 16.86
N GLY A 137 9.27 0.61 17.52
CA GLY A 137 10.17 1.68 17.10
C GLY A 137 11.66 1.32 17.25
N PRO A 138 12.57 2.22 16.88
CA PRO A 138 14.01 1.97 16.92
C PRO A 138 14.57 1.53 18.27
N ARG A 139 13.94 1.92 19.39
CA ARG A 139 14.32 1.49 20.74
C ARG A 139 13.33 0.49 21.34
N GLY A 140 12.54 -0.16 20.48
CA GLY A 140 11.43 -0.98 20.85
C GLY A 140 11.78 -2.20 21.69
N SER A 141 10.82 -2.63 22.54
CA SER A 141 10.95 -3.83 23.37
C SER A 141 11.00 -5.09 22.53
N PHE A 142 10.25 -5.14 21.44
CA PHE A 142 10.24 -6.27 20.49
C PHE A 142 11.64 -6.67 20.07
N TRP A 143 12.48 -5.70 19.67
CA TRP A 143 13.84 -5.95 19.19
C TRP A 143 14.80 -6.45 20.29
N ARG A 144 14.51 -6.16 21.56
CA ARG A 144 15.30 -6.68 22.69
C ARG A 144 14.85 -8.09 23.07
N GLU A 145 13.58 -8.41 22.87
CA GLU A 145 12.99 -9.72 23.11
C GLU A 145 13.35 -10.71 22.00
N HIS A 146 13.65 -10.22 20.80
CA HIS A 146 14.01 -11.01 19.61
C HIS A 146 15.39 -10.59 19.04
N PRO A 147 16.49 -10.84 19.80
CA PRO A 147 17.83 -10.40 19.40
C PRO A 147 18.39 -11.13 18.16
N ASP A 148 17.82 -12.30 17.84
CA ASP A 148 18.23 -13.12 16.68
C ASP A 148 17.63 -12.63 15.36
N LEU A 149 16.61 -11.76 15.40
CA LEU A 149 16.02 -11.19 14.20
C LEU A 149 16.82 -9.99 13.68
N PRO A 150 16.90 -9.79 12.35
CA PRO A 150 17.39 -8.55 11.78
C PRO A 150 16.59 -7.35 12.33
N ARG A 151 17.31 -6.34 12.85
CA ARG A 151 16.65 -5.19 13.46
C ARG A 151 16.15 -4.21 12.40
N LEU A 152 14.87 -4.32 12.04
CA LEU A 152 14.17 -3.50 11.06
C LEU A 152 13.00 -2.73 11.73
N PRO A 153 13.30 -1.72 12.56
CA PRO A 153 12.27 -1.04 13.35
C PRO A 153 11.32 -0.23 12.48
N VAL A 154 10.09 -0.12 12.97
CA VAL A 154 9.07 0.73 12.36
C VAL A 154 9.52 2.20 12.46
N ARG A 155 9.57 2.87 11.31
CA ARG A 155 9.89 4.30 11.19
C ARG A 155 8.81 5.09 10.46
N GLN A 156 7.93 4.41 9.73
CA GLN A 156 6.83 5.00 8.99
C GLN A 156 5.52 4.62 9.70
N TRP A 157 4.78 5.65 10.11
CA TRP A 157 3.54 5.55 10.85
C TRP A 157 2.46 6.29 10.11
N GLU A 158 1.58 5.57 9.45
CA GLU A 158 0.39 6.12 8.82
C GLU A 158 -0.73 6.18 9.86
N ILE A 159 -1.30 7.35 10.04
CA ILE A 159 -2.27 7.59 11.09
C ILE A 159 -3.68 7.58 10.51
N TRP A 160 -4.42 6.55 10.88
CA TRP A 160 -5.74 6.22 10.37
C TRP A 160 -5.72 5.56 8.98
N ASN A 161 -6.91 5.37 8.37
CA ASN A 161 -7.11 4.82 7.03
C ASN A 161 -8.33 5.46 6.40
N GLU A 162 -8.22 5.97 5.20
CA GLU A 162 -9.31 6.47 4.36
C GLU A 162 -10.33 7.35 5.10
N GLU A 163 -9.84 8.27 5.91
CA GLU A 163 -10.64 9.14 6.77
C GLU A 163 -11.62 10.06 6.03
N ASN A 164 -11.51 10.11 4.70
CA ASN A 164 -12.39 10.87 3.82
C ASN A 164 -13.64 10.09 3.36
N ILE A 165 -13.80 8.82 3.79
CA ILE A 165 -14.96 7.99 3.47
C ILE A 165 -15.59 7.34 4.70
N VAL A 166 -16.91 7.07 4.61
CA VAL A 166 -17.73 6.55 5.73
C VAL A 166 -17.30 5.18 6.24
N THR A 167 -16.59 4.40 5.45
CA THR A 167 -16.10 3.08 5.85
C THR A 167 -15.13 3.18 7.02
N PHE A 168 -14.27 4.20 7.02
CA PHE A 168 -13.20 4.38 8.00
C PHE A 168 -13.33 5.68 8.82
N SER A 169 -14.28 6.53 8.50
CA SER A 169 -14.66 7.69 9.29
C SER A 169 -16.17 7.84 9.26
N LYS A 170 -16.84 7.64 10.39
CA LYS A 170 -18.32 7.65 10.49
C LYS A 170 -18.94 8.91 9.86
N GLU A 171 -18.25 10.02 9.99
CA GLU A 171 -18.55 11.31 9.37
C GLU A 171 -17.22 11.93 8.96
N PRO A 172 -16.80 11.85 7.70
CA PRO A 172 -15.56 12.47 7.23
C PRO A 172 -15.49 13.95 7.62
N ASP A 173 -14.48 14.31 8.43
CA ASP A 173 -14.31 15.66 9.00
C ASP A 173 -12.81 15.98 9.12
N ALA A 174 -12.33 16.86 8.25
CA ALA A 174 -10.92 17.24 8.18
C ALA A 174 -10.43 17.95 9.47
N GLU A 175 -11.28 18.68 10.18
CA GLU A 175 -10.89 19.30 11.45
C GLU A 175 -10.75 18.27 12.58
N ARG A 176 -11.64 17.27 12.61
CA ARG A 176 -11.53 16.16 13.57
C ARG A 176 -10.29 15.33 13.29
N PHE A 177 -10.05 14.99 12.04
CA PHE A 177 -8.84 14.32 11.63
C PHE A 177 -7.58 15.15 11.94
N ALA A 178 -7.59 16.45 11.71
CA ALA A 178 -6.49 17.34 12.10
C ALA A 178 -6.17 17.29 13.60
N ARG A 179 -7.19 17.12 14.46
CA ARG A 179 -6.95 16.92 15.91
C ARG A 179 -6.21 15.63 16.18
N LEU A 180 -6.57 14.54 15.48
CA LEU A 180 -5.89 13.24 15.59
C LEU A 180 -4.43 13.34 15.12
N ILE A 181 -4.19 13.90 13.93
CA ILE A 181 -2.85 14.11 13.38
C ILE A 181 -1.99 14.97 14.31
N ARG A 182 -2.55 16.04 14.86
CA ARG A 182 -1.81 16.95 15.75
C ARG A 182 -1.30 16.26 17.01
N ILE A 183 -2.12 15.43 17.67
CA ILE A 183 -1.70 14.73 18.89
C ILE A 183 -0.77 13.58 18.57
N SER A 184 -1.02 12.84 17.48
CA SER A 184 -0.20 11.70 17.03
C SER A 184 1.19 12.16 16.58
N GLY A 185 1.26 13.13 15.68
CA GLY A 185 2.54 13.66 15.18
C GLY A 185 3.39 14.28 16.29
N ARG A 186 2.77 15.02 17.22
CA ARG A 186 3.49 15.55 18.38
C ARG A 186 4.10 14.44 19.25
N LEU A 187 3.37 13.34 19.44
CA LEU A 187 3.88 12.19 20.20
C LEU A 187 5.01 11.52 19.45
N LEU A 188 4.81 11.16 18.18
CA LEU A 188 5.76 10.44 17.36
C LEU A 188 7.08 11.21 17.19
N HIS A 189 7.03 12.48 16.83
CA HIS A 189 8.23 13.31 16.67
C HIS A 189 9.01 13.49 17.97
N ARG A 190 8.35 13.42 19.14
CA ARG A 190 9.03 13.47 20.45
C ARG A 190 9.60 12.13 20.87
N ALA A 191 8.83 11.06 20.69
CA ALA A 191 9.23 9.71 21.09
C ALA A 191 10.36 9.16 20.22
N GLU A 192 10.26 9.39 18.91
CA GLU A 192 11.20 8.92 17.89
C GLU A 192 11.43 10.02 16.83
N PRO A 193 12.39 10.93 17.04
CA PRO A 193 12.63 12.07 16.14
C PRO A 193 12.95 11.72 14.68
N GLY A 194 13.28 10.47 14.38
CA GLY A 194 13.49 9.97 13.01
C GLY A 194 12.27 9.23 12.41
N SER A 195 11.11 9.30 13.06
CA SER A 195 9.87 8.75 12.52
C SER A 195 9.29 9.63 11.42
N THR A 196 8.69 9.00 10.43
CA THR A 196 7.89 9.64 9.38
C THR A 196 6.42 9.46 9.73
N VAL A 197 5.71 10.53 9.97
CA VAL A 197 4.26 10.56 10.23
C VAL A 197 3.55 10.80 8.90
N ILE A 198 2.72 9.86 8.49
CA ILE A 198 2.00 9.91 7.21
C ILE A 198 0.52 10.06 7.51
N LEU A 199 -0.17 10.92 6.77
CA LEU A 199 -1.63 11.01 6.82
C LEU A 199 -2.22 9.67 6.37
N GLY A 200 -3.37 9.29 6.89
CA GLY A 200 -4.08 8.10 6.44
C GLY A 200 -4.29 8.11 4.92
N GLY A 201 -4.27 6.95 4.29
CA GLY A 201 -4.39 6.85 2.85
C GLY A 201 -5.73 7.37 2.37
N LEU A 202 -5.75 8.58 1.82
CA LEU A 202 -6.98 9.18 1.30
C LEU A 202 -7.53 8.37 0.13
N PHE A 203 -8.77 7.89 0.23
CA PHE A 203 -9.45 7.27 -0.89
C PHE A 203 -9.66 8.30 -2.00
N GLY A 204 -9.15 8.06 -3.19
CA GLY A 204 -9.04 9.03 -4.26
C GLY A 204 -10.36 9.78 -4.56
N ARG A 205 -11.11 9.27 -5.55
CA ARG A 205 -12.46 9.79 -5.86
C ARG A 205 -13.50 8.74 -5.55
N PRO A 206 -14.02 8.72 -4.31
CA PRO A 206 -15.09 7.81 -3.93
C PRO A 206 -16.32 8.05 -4.82
N LEU A 207 -17.19 7.05 -4.93
CA LEU A 207 -18.52 7.29 -5.45
C LEU A 207 -19.10 8.47 -4.66
N GLN A 208 -19.51 9.51 -5.38
CA GLN A 208 -19.97 10.77 -4.77
C GLN A 208 -21.31 10.60 -4.07
N ILE A 209 -21.29 9.85 -2.97
CA ILE A 209 -22.43 9.69 -2.06
C ILE A 209 -22.03 10.40 -0.79
N PRO A 210 -22.62 11.58 -0.49
CA PRO A 210 -22.38 12.23 0.79
C PRO A 210 -22.65 11.27 1.95
N PRO A 211 -21.84 11.32 3.01
CA PRO A 211 -20.86 12.35 3.33
C PRO A 211 -19.41 12.07 2.87
N ASN A 212 -19.17 11.09 1.96
CA ASN A 212 -17.82 10.87 1.43
C ASN A 212 -17.30 12.12 0.71
N VAL A 213 -16.00 12.38 0.87
CA VAL A 213 -15.31 13.55 0.29
C VAL A 213 -14.16 13.07 -0.58
N ALA A 214 -13.96 13.66 -1.76
CA ALA A 214 -12.81 13.35 -2.61
C ALA A 214 -11.50 13.74 -1.90
N SER A 215 -10.42 13.00 -2.19
CA SER A 215 -9.12 13.15 -1.54
C SER A 215 -8.56 14.57 -1.61
N ASP A 216 -8.64 15.20 -2.78
CA ASP A 216 -8.20 16.58 -3.03
C ASP A 216 -8.98 17.62 -2.20
N GLY A 217 -10.30 17.48 -2.17
CA GLY A 217 -11.17 18.32 -1.35
C GLY A 217 -10.90 18.16 0.16
N PHE A 218 -10.80 16.93 0.63
CA PHE A 218 -10.51 16.65 2.04
C PHE A 218 -9.12 17.17 2.46
N LEU A 219 -8.11 16.97 1.63
CA LEU A 219 -6.78 17.49 1.88
C LEU A 219 -6.75 19.03 1.89
N ALA A 220 -7.48 19.66 0.97
CA ALA A 220 -7.61 21.13 0.96
C ALA A 220 -8.26 21.66 2.25
N ASP A 221 -9.31 20.99 2.75
CA ASP A 221 -9.94 21.33 4.02
C ASP A 221 -9.00 21.12 5.21
N LEU A 222 -8.21 20.05 5.21
CA LEU A 222 -7.20 19.77 6.21
C LEU A 222 -6.14 20.90 6.28
N TYR A 223 -5.68 21.40 5.13
CA TYR A 223 -4.71 22.50 5.09
C TYR A 223 -5.26 23.83 5.61
N ARG A 224 -6.59 24.03 5.66
CA ARG A 224 -7.20 25.22 6.30
C ARG A 224 -7.00 25.24 7.81
N VAL A 225 -6.69 24.09 8.41
CA VAL A 225 -6.44 24.02 9.86
C VAL A 225 -5.07 24.63 10.19
N PRO A 226 -5.01 25.73 10.98
CA PRO A 226 -3.78 26.46 11.21
C PRO A 226 -2.64 25.58 11.76
N GLY A 227 -1.50 25.58 11.07
CA GLY A 227 -0.27 24.92 11.49
C GLY A 227 -0.26 23.40 11.43
N ILE A 228 -1.21 22.78 10.71
CA ILE A 228 -1.34 21.32 10.61
C ILE A 228 -0.10 20.67 10.00
N LYS A 229 0.55 21.29 9.02
CA LYS A 229 1.75 20.78 8.32
C LYS A 229 2.93 20.45 9.24
N ARG A 230 2.94 20.89 10.49
CA ARG A 230 4.01 20.59 11.45
C ARG A 230 3.90 19.19 12.07
N TYR A 231 2.84 18.49 11.81
CA TYR A 231 2.47 17.27 12.53
C TYR A 231 2.44 16.02 11.64
N PHE A 232 2.76 16.19 10.34
CA PHE A 232 2.95 15.07 9.41
C PHE A 232 4.12 15.36 8.47
N ASP A 233 4.70 14.31 7.92
CA ASP A 233 5.87 14.33 7.05
C ASP A 233 5.56 13.74 5.67
N GLY A 234 4.37 13.23 5.46
CA GLY A 234 3.90 12.65 4.21
C GLY A 234 2.39 12.65 4.08
N VAL A 235 1.91 12.67 2.85
CA VAL A 235 0.51 12.48 2.48
C VAL A 235 0.39 11.10 1.83
N ALA A 236 -0.64 10.33 2.16
CA ALA A 236 -0.91 9.07 1.50
C ALA A 236 -2.19 9.13 0.65
N LEU A 237 -2.21 8.34 -0.43
CA LEU A 237 -3.29 8.24 -1.40
C LEU A 237 -3.58 6.76 -1.70
N HIS A 238 -4.87 6.41 -1.77
CA HIS A 238 -5.39 5.16 -2.28
C HIS A 238 -6.15 5.42 -3.59
N PRO A 239 -5.47 5.48 -4.75
CA PRO A 239 -6.07 5.84 -6.04
C PRO A 239 -6.76 4.63 -6.67
N TYR A 240 -7.88 4.20 -6.11
CA TYR A 240 -8.70 3.14 -6.70
C TYR A 240 -9.52 3.68 -7.87
N VAL A 241 -8.98 3.52 -9.05
CA VAL A 241 -9.43 4.12 -10.31
C VAL A 241 -9.63 3.10 -11.42
N ALA A 242 -10.19 3.56 -12.54
CA ALA A 242 -10.45 2.69 -13.68
C ALA A 242 -9.17 2.15 -14.33
N ASP A 243 -8.13 2.97 -14.48
CA ASP A 243 -6.89 2.61 -15.16
C ASP A 243 -5.72 3.52 -14.72
N ALA A 244 -4.53 3.24 -15.22
CA ALA A 244 -3.33 4.00 -14.89
C ALA A 244 -3.41 5.50 -15.30
N GLY A 245 -4.14 5.84 -16.35
CA GLY A 245 -4.32 7.24 -16.73
C GLY A 245 -5.17 8.03 -15.74
N ALA A 246 -6.23 7.40 -15.21
CA ALA A 246 -7.02 8.01 -14.14
C ALA A 246 -6.24 8.13 -12.82
N LEU A 247 -5.30 7.19 -12.55
CA LEU A 247 -4.39 7.27 -11.41
C LEU A 247 -3.47 8.48 -11.52
N GLU A 248 -2.91 8.76 -12.70
CA GLU A 248 -2.10 9.94 -12.96
C GLU A 248 -2.85 11.22 -12.54
N GLY A 249 -4.12 11.35 -12.95
CA GLY A 249 -4.96 12.49 -12.60
C GLY A 249 -5.12 12.67 -11.10
N GLU A 250 -5.39 11.60 -10.34
CA GLU A 250 -5.54 11.71 -8.88
C GLU A 250 -4.23 12.11 -8.17
N VAL A 251 -3.08 11.61 -8.65
CA VAL A 251 -1.77 12.02 -8.14
C VAL A 251 -1.52 13.51 -8.42
N GLU A 252 -1.83 13.98 -9.64
CA GLU A 252 -1.63 15.38 -10.01
C GLU A 252 -2.56 16.32 -9.24
N ASP A 253 -3.83 15.95 -9.03
CA ASP A 253 -4.79 16.73 -8.22
C ASP A 253 -4.29 16.92 -6.78
N LEU A 254 -3.82 15.85 -6.12
CA LEU A 254 -3.25 15.98 -4.78
C LEU A 254 -1.96 16.83 -4.78
N ARG A 255 -1.09 16.65 -5.75
CA ARG A 255 0.13 17.45 -5.89
C ARG A 255 -0.18 18.94 -6.09
N GLU A 256 -1.23 19.27 -6.85
CA GLU A 256 -1.71 20.63 -7.03
C GLU A 256 -2.18 21.23 -5.68
N VAL A 257 -3.03 20.51 -4.94
CA VAL A 257 -3.48 20.93 -3.60
C VAL A 257 -2.31 21.14 -2.65
N MET A 258 -1.35 20.21 -2.60
CA MET A 258 -0.15 20.33 -1.77
C MET A 258 0.68 21.58 -2.17
N GLY A 259 0.89 21.79 -3.47
CA GLY A 259 1.61 22.94 -4.00
C GLY A 259 0.94 24.27 -3.67
N ALA A 260 -0.37 24.38 -3.89
CA ALA A 260 -1.19 25.57 -3.58
C ALA A 260 -1.15 25.96 -2.09
N ASN A 261 -0.95 24.97 -1.22
CA ASN A 261 -0.84 25.18 0.23
C ASN A 261 0.60 25.33 0.73
N GLY A 262 1.59 25.49 -0.17
CA GLY A 262 3.00 25.65 0.19
C GLY A 262 3.59 24.38 0.84
N ASP A 263 3.08 23.20 0.48
CA ASP A 263 3.52 21.89 0.97
C ASP A 263 4.06 21.00 -0.16
N GLY A 264 4.42 21.61 -1.28
CA GLY A 264 4.94 20.91 -2.46
C GLY A 264 6.25 20.14 -2.22
N ALA A 265 6.94 20.37 -1.10
CA ALA A 265 8.14 19.63 -0.74
C ALA A 265 7.86 18.30 -0.03
N THR A 266 6.69 18.15 0.59
CA THR A 266 6.28 16.95 1.32
C THR A 266 6.09 15.76 0.37
N PRO A 267 6.60 14.56 0.68
CA PRO A 267 6.40 13.36 -0.12
C PRO A 267 4.92 12.94 -0.20
N LEU A 268 4.54 12.37 -1.34
CA LEU A 268 3.30 11.64 -1.52
C LEU A 268 3.59 10.13 -1.54
N TYR A 269 2.81 9.35 -0.84
CA TYR A 269 2.89 7.90 -0.79
C TYR A 269 1.64 7.30 -1.42
N VAL A 270 1.78 6.29 -2.28
CA VAL A 270 0.66 5.49 -2.76
C VAL A 270 0.63 4.22 -1.92
N THR A 271 -0.10 4.27 -0.79
CA THR A 271 -0.02 3.22 0.24
C THR A 271 -0.95 2.04 -0.02
N GLU A 272 -1.90 2.21 -0.94
CA GLU A 272 -2.65 1.13 -1.56
C GLU A 272 -2.96 1.50 -3.01
N MET A 273 -2.82 0.54 -3.92
CA MET A 273 -3.32 0.59 -5.28
C MET A 273 -3.43 -0.80 -5.87
N GLY A 274 -4.43 -1.02 -6.71
CA GLY A 274 -4.63 -2.32 -7.35
C GLY A 274 -5.91 -2.37 -8.16
N TRP A 275 -6.10 -3.46 -8.85
CA TRP A 275 -7.32 -3.79 -9.62
C TRP A 275 -7.69 -5.24 -9.38
N GLY A 276 -8.98 -5.53 -9.39
CA GLY A 276 -9.49 -6.90 -9.38
C GLY A 276 -9.19 -7.63 -10.69
N SER A 277 -8.97 -8.94 -10.58
CA SER A 277 -8.73 -9.84 -11.72
C SER A 277 -9.96 -10.66 -12.13
N ASP A 278 -11.07 -10.54 -11.43
CA ASP A 278 -12.31 -11.17 -11.83
C ASP A 278 -12.95 -10.44 -13.04
N GLY A 279 -14.23 -10.53 -13.23
CA GLY A 279 -14.94 -10.00 -14.38
C GLY A 279 -14.72 -8.50 -14.65
N PHE A 280 -15.73 -7.90 -15.30
CA PHE A 280 -15.72 -6.46 -15.62
C PHE A 280 -16.96 -5.80 -15.00
N GLU A 281 -17.40 -6.29 -13.85
CA GLU A 281 -18.63 -5.84 -13.20
C GLU A 281 -18.49 -4.48 -12.53
N SER A 282 -17.25 -4.11 -12.20
CA SER A 282 -16.93 -2.79 -11.65
C SER A 282 -15.84 -2.07 -12.43
N ARG A 283 -15.74 -0.75 -12.22
CA ARG A 283 -14.66 0.06 -12.81
C ARG A 283 -13.26 -0.29 -12.29
N TRP A 284 -13.17 -1.08 -11.23
CA TRP A 284 -11.91 -1.50 -10.61
C TRP A 284 -11.49 -2.92 -10.99
N GLU A 285 -12.33 -3.64 -11.77
CA GLU A 285 -12.00 -4.98 -12.25
C GLU A 285 -11.55 -4.95 -13.70
N ARG A 286 -10.51 -5.70 -14.01
CA ARG A 286 -9.81 -5.65 -15.31
C ARG A 286 -9.59 -7.02 -15.95
N GLY A 287 -10.04 -8.10 -15.31
CA GLY A 287 -9.63 -9.44 -15.68
C GLY A 287 -8.14 -9.70 -15.43
N PRO A 288 -7.66 -10.95 -15.50
CA PRO A 288 -6.29 -11.29 -15.10
C PRO A 288 -5.21 -10.57 -15.93
N LEU A 289 -5.36 -10.52 -17.25
CA LEU A 289 -4.41 -9.81 -18.12
C LEU A 289 -4.53 -8.29 -18.02
N GLY A 290 -5.74 -7.78 -17.74
CA GLY A 290 -5.96 -6.37 -17.52
C GLY A 290 -5.33 -5.90 -16.22
N GLN A 291 -5.46 -6.66 -15.12
CA GLN A 291 -4.78 -6.40 -13.85
C GLN A 291 -3.25 -6.28 -14.06
N ALA A 292 -2.66 -7.25 -14.75
CA ALA A 292 -1.23 -7.23 -15.05
C ALA A 292 -0.81 -6.02 -15.90
N ARG A 293 -1.62 -5.62 -16.88
CA ARG A 293 -1.36 -4.48 -17.75
C ARG A 293 -1.44 -3.15 -16.97
N GLU A 294 -2.46 -2.97 -16.13
CA GLU A 294 -2.60 -1.75 -15.34
C GLU A 294 -1.52 -1.65 -14.25
N LEU A 295 -1.06 -2.78 -13.68
CA LEU A 295 0.11 -2.84 -12.82
C LEU A 295 1.35 -2.30 -13.54
N ASP A 296 1.66 -2.82 -14.73
CA ASP A 296 2.81 -2.38 -15.50
C ASP A 296 2.78 -0.88 -15.82
N ARG A 297 1.64 -0.40 -16.31
CA ARG A 297 1.48 1.00 -16.71
C ARG A 297 1.61 1.94 -15.52
N SER A 298 0.99 1.60 -14.40
CA SER A 298 1.04 2.44 -13.21
C SER A 298 2.42 2.43 -12.56
N PHE A 299 3.09 1.28 -12.48
CA PHE A 299 4.45 1.22 -11.94
C PHE A 299 5.46 1.98 -12.83
N LEU A 300 5.33 1.88 -14.15
CA LEU A 300 6.14 2.66 -15.08
C LEU A 300 5.94 4.17 -14.84
N MET A 301 4.70 4.62 -14.88
CA MET A 301 4.32 6.02 -14.71
C MET A 301 4.81 6.58 -13.35
N LEU A 302 4.53 5.88 -12.25
CA LEU A 302 4.93 6.29 -10.90
C LEU A 302 6.46 6.30 -10.74
N THR A 303 7.16 5.32 -11.33
CA THR A 303 8.63 5.24 -11.26
C THR A 303 9.30 6.35 -12.06
N GLU A 304 8.84 6.61 -13.29
CA GLU A 304 9.38 7.67 -14.14
C GLU A 304 9.14 9.06 -13.55
N ASN A 305 7.94 9.30 -13.01
CA ASN A 305 7.56 10.59 -12.43
C ASN A 305 7.87 10.73 -10.94
N ARG A 306 8.49 9.73 -10.28
CA ARG A 306 8.71 9.73 -8.83
C ARG A 306 9.39 10.98 -8.27
N ARG A 307 10.31 11.58 -9.04
CA ARG A 307 11.00 12.82 -8.65
C ARG A 307 10.10 14.04 -8.83
N ARG A 308 9.40 14.13 -9.97
CA ARG A 308 8.45 15.22 -10.28
C ARG A 308 7.34 15.29 -9.24
N TRP A 309 6.73 14.14 -8.95
CA TRP A 309 5.64 14.03 -7.99
C TRP A 309 6.08 13.75 -6.55
N ARG A 310 7.39 13.67 -6.30
CA ARG A 310 7.94 13.34 -4.98
C ARG A 310 7.28 12.12 -4.35
N ILE A 311 7.14 11.04 -5.11
CA ILE A 311 6.59 9.79 -4.60
C ILE A 311 7.61 9.12 -3.69
N GLY A 312 7.23 8.92 -2.41
CA GLY A 312 8.06 8.31 -1.39
C GLY A 312 8.06 6.78 -1.43
N GLY A 313 7.02 6.18 -1.99
CA GLY A 313 6.88 4.74 -2.16
C GLY A 313 5.49 4.37 -2.67
N VAL A 314 5.36 3.13 -3.15
CA VAL A 314 4.14 2.59 -3.74
C VAL A 314 3.90 1.19 -3.15
N TRP A 315 2.69 0.89 -2.68
CA TRP A 315 2.32 -0.43 -2.17
C TRP A 315 1.16 -0.99 -2.97
N TRP A 316 1.39 -2.17 -3.56
CA TRP A 316 0.34 -2.89 -4.27
C TRP A 316 -0.64 -3.52 -3.28
N PHE A 317 -1.92 -3.38 -3.52
CA PHE A 317 -3.01 -4.05 -2.84
C PHE A 317 -3.64 -5.07 -3.81
N SER A 318 -3.60 -6.39 -3.58
CA SER A 318 -3.15 -7.04 -2.39
C SER A 318 -2.22 -8.24 -2.68
N TRP A 319 -1.88 -9.03 -1.66
CA TRP A 319 -1.04 -10.21 -1.79
C TRP A 319 -1.79 -11.39 -2.40
N THR A 320 -2.83 -11.88 -1.71
CA THR A 320 -3.69 -12.99 -2.15
C THR A 320 -5.13 -12.53 -2.30
N ASP A 321 -5.89 -13.21 -3.16
CA ASP A 321 -7.33 -13.05 -3.23
C ASP A 321 -7.99 -13.47 -1.92
N GLN A 322 -8.97 -12.69 -1.47
CA GLN A 322 -9.66 -12.93 -0.22
C GLN A 322 -11.15 -12.61 -0.34
N ALA A 323 -11.99 -13.63 -0.45
CA ALA A 323 -13.43 -13.47 -0.58
C ALA A 323 -14.09 -12.73 0.59
N GLY A 324 -15.09 -11.93 0.29
CA GLY A 324 -15.97 -11.28 1.27
C GLY A 324 -15.46 -9.97 1.86
N SER A 325 -14.42 -9.37 1.28
CA SER A 325 -13.81 -8.13 1.80
C SER A 325 -14.36 -6.86 1.13
N CYS A 326 -14.34 -6.77 -0.18
CA CYS A 326 -14.99 -5.73 -0.97
C CYS A 326 -15.12 -6.20 -2.42
N GLN A 327 -15.94 -5.53 -3.23
CA GLN A 327 -16.29 -5.98 -4.59
C GLN A 327 -15.08 -6.34 -5.47
N PHE A 328 -14.02 -5.51 -5.50
CA PHE A 328 -12.81 -5.79 -6.28
C PHE A 328 -11.67 -6.38 -5.45
N CYS A 329 -11.71 -6.19 -4.13
CA CYS A 329 -10.68 -6.68 -3.20
C CYS A 329 -10.58 -8.20 -3.24
N ASP A 330 -11.72 -8.86 -3.47
CA ASP A 330 -11.83 -10.33 -3.51
C ASP A 330 -10.88 -10.93 -4.54
N SER A 331 -10.54 -10.19 -5.59
CA SER A 331 -9.68 -10.62 -6.68
C SER A 331 -8.48 -9.69 -6.94
N ALA A 332 -8.13 -8.82 -5.98
CA ALA A 332 -7.03 -7.86 -6.14
C ALA A 332 -5.63 -8.46 -5.92
N GLY A 333 -5.54 -9.67 -5.37
CA GLY A 333 -4.27 -10.34 -5.08
C GLY A 333 -3.37 -10.51 -6.32
N LEU A 334 -2.07 -10.60 -6.09
CA LEU A 334 -1.10 -11.10 -7.07
C LEU A 334 -1.23 -12.60 -7.24
N LEU A 335 -1.70 -13.28 -6.20
CA LEU A 335 -1.97 -14.70 -6.13
C LEU A 335 -3.46 -14.95 -5.93
N THR A 336 -3.94 -16.11 -6.38
CA THR A 336 -5.28 -16.57 -6.02
C THR A 336 -5.35 -16.93 -4.52
N SER A 337 -6.54 -17.15 -3.98
CA SER A 337 -6.74 -17.66 -2.62
C SER A 337 -6.11 -19.04 -2.36
N ARG A 338 -5.70 -19.74 -3.42
CA ARG A 338 -4.94 -21.01 -3.37
C ARG A 338 -3.46 -20.82 -3.65
N HIS A 339 -2.94 -19.60 -3.55
CA HIS A 339 -1.54 -19.23 -3.82
C HIS A 339 -1.06 -19.59 -5.24
N GLN A 340 -1.96 -19.58 -6.21
CA GLN A 340 -1.59 -19.76 -7.61
C GLN A 340 -1.22 -18.39 -8.20
N ALA A 341 -0.11 -18.33 -8.92
CA ALA A 341 0.35 -17.09 -9.57
C ALA A 341 -0.62 -16.62 -10.65
N LYS A 342 -0.96 -15.34 -10.60
CA LYS A 342 -1.67 -14.65 -11.67
C LYS A 342 -0.69 -13.99 -12.66
N PRO A 343 -1.12 -13.52 -13.83
CA PRO A 343 -0.26 -12.75 -14.73
C PRO A 343 0.39 -11.54 -14.08
N SER A 344 -0.29 -10.89 -13.13
CA SER A 344 0.22 -9.76 -12.34
C SER A 344 1.40 -10.13 -11.42
N TRP A 345 1.47 -11.36 -10.91
CA TRP A 345 2.59 -11.87 -10.13
C TRP A 345 3.92 -11.75 -10.88
N TYR A 346 3.96 -12.25 -12.12
CA TYR A 346 5.17 -12.23 -12.93
C TYR A 346 5.62 -10.81 -13.30
N ARG A 347 4.64 -9.93 -13.50
CA ARG A 347 4.92 -8.52 -13.78
C ARG A 347 5.44 -7.80 -12.53
N PHE A 348 4.83 -8.05 -11.39
CA PHE A 348 5.25 -7.48 -10.11
C PHE A 348 6.71 -7.84 -9.80
N ASN A 349 7.07 -9.14 -9.89
CA ASN A 349 8.44 -9.61 -9.66
C ASN A 349 9.45 -8.95 -10.58
N ALA A 350 9.10 -8.74 -11.84
CA ALA A 350 9.96 -8.02 -12.78
C ALA A 350 10.24 -6.57 -12.34
N TRP A 351 9.28 -5.89 -11.71
CA TRP A 351 9.45 -4.52 -11.20
C TRP A 351 10.24 -4.46 -9.90
N THR A 352 10.11 -5.41 -9.03
CA THR A 352 10.78 -5.47 -7.72
C THR A 352 12.18 -6.08 -7.78
N GLY A 353 12.55 -6.67 -8.91
CA GLY A 353 13.82 -7.37 -9.10
C GLY A 353 13.84 -8.78 -8.49
N GLY A 354 12.66 -9.35 -8.20
CA GLY A 354 12.50 -10.74 -7.82
C GLY A 354 12.68 -11.70 -8.98
N ASP A 355 12.73 -12.99 -8.67
CA ASP A 355 12.81 -14.02 -9.70
C ASP A 355 11.43 -14.24 -10.35
N ALA A 356 11.24 -13.67 -11.53
CA ALA A 356 9.99 -13.81 -12.29
C ALA A 356 9.70 -15.27 -12.71
N THR A 357 10.64 -16.19 -12.55
CA THR A 357 10.45 -17.63 -12.83
C THR A 357 9.98 -18.40 -11.58
N THR A 358 10.04 -17.79 -10.41
CA THR A 358 9.54 -18.39 -9.17
C THR A 358 8.03 -18.66 -9.31
N VAL A 359 7.66 -19.92 -9.24
CA VAL A 359 6.27 -20.34 -9.21
C VAL A 359 5.90 -20.65 -7.76
N PRO A 360 4.91 -19.97 -7.18
CA PRO A 360 4.46 -20.25 -5.83
C PRO A 360 4.14 -21.74 -5.68
N ARG A 361 4.76 -22.40 -4.71
CA ARG A 361 4.37 -23.77 -4.35
C ARG A 361 2.98 -23.69 -3.76
N ALA A 362 2.01 -24.42 -4.32
CA ALA A 362 0.69 -24.58 -3.70
C ALA A 362 0.92 -24.96 -2.24
N SER A 363 0.55 -24.09 -1.31
CA SER A 363 0.88 -24.28 0.09
C SER A 363 0.34 -25.64 0.55
N ALA A 364 1.11 -26.38 1.33
CA ALA A 364 0.74 -27.68 1.90
C ALA A 364 -0.54 -27.62 2.76
N ARG A 365 -1.07 -26.41 3.02
CA ARG A 365 -2.31 -26.14 3.73
C ARG A 365 -3.55 -26.62 2.98
N ALA A 366 -3.55 -26.60 1.63
CA ALA A 366 -4.66 -27.13 0.83
C ALA A 366 -4.80 -28.67 0.95
N LEU A 367 -3.74 -29.35 1.38
CA LEU A 367 -3.74 -30.80 1.59
C LEU A 367 -4.20 -31.23 3.01
N ARG A 368 -4.25 -30.30 3.97
CA ARG A 368 -4.64 -30.61 5.36
C ARG A 368 -6.10 -30.29 5.69
N SER A 369 -6.81 -29.56 4.84
CA SER A 369 -8.24 -29.23 5.01
C SER A 369 -9.19 -30.19 4.28
N GLY A 370 -8.66 -31.22 3.64
CA GLY A 370 -9.42 -32.24 2.89
C GLY A 370 -9.41 -33.65 3.54
N SER A 371 -9.11 -33.74 4.85
CA SER A 371 -9.18 -35.00 5.60
C SER A 371 -10.14 -34.91 6.76
#